data_6743b388679c6793aa14496f89c5e876
#
_entry.id   6743b388679c6793aa14496f89c5e876
#
_cell.length_a   1.000
_cell.length_b   1.000
_cell.length_c   1.000
_cell.angle_alpha   90.00
_cell.angle_beta   90.00
_cell.angle_gamma   90.00
#
_symmetry.space_group_name_H-M   'P 1'
#
loop_
_entity.id
_entity.type
_entity.pdbx_description
1 polymer ?
#
loop_
_entity_poly.entity_id
_entity_poly.type
_entity_poly.pdbx_seq_one_letter_code
_entity_poly.pdbx_strand_id
1 'polypeptide(L)'
;MAEQAKDFSRGKISKPLAQEIIKYINDPIARSDFEHSYDTMLDINRAHVLMLCKQHIISEEVGKKILKATDEIQQNRILPDFSENIEDLYTNLEGRLIKMVGMEVGGQQHTARSRNDLGATVVRMDTRKYYLQLAGMFNKMRKTILSLARDNYDAVFSGYTHMQPSEPVSFAHYLSLIHI
;
A
#
# COMPACT_ATOMS: atom_id res chain seq x y z
N MET A 1 -30.20 8.33 -15.31
CA MET A 1 -29.24 8.27 -14.19
C MET A 1 -29.12 6.88 -13.53
N ALA A 2 -30.14 6.01 -13.61
CA ALA A 2 -30.06 4.64 -13.05
C ALA A 2 -29.26 3.63 -13.91
N GLU A 3 -28.94 3.94 -15.15
CA GLU A 3 -28.28 3.03 -16.10
C GLU A 3 -26.74 3.02 -15.95
N GLN A 4 -26.14 4.11 -15.48
CA GLN A 4 -24.70 4.21 -15.28
C GLN A 4 -24.16 3.48 -14.04
N ALA A 5 -24.99 3.27 -13.01
CA ALA A 5 -24.61 2.54 -11.80
C ALA A 5 -24.50 1.01 -12.02
N LYS A 6 -25.06 0.47 -13.13
CA LYS A 6 -25.02 -0.97 -13.44
C LYS A 6 -23.67 -1.47 -13.93
N ASP A 7 -22.82 -0.60 -14.46
CA ASP A 7 -21.57 -1.03 -15.13
C ASP A 7 -20.47 -1.46 -14.16
N PHE A 8 -20.39 -0.88 -12.97
CA PHE A 8 -19.28 -1.14 -12.04
C PHE A 8 -19.44 -2.40 -11.18
N SER A 9 -20.67 -2.83 -10.93
CA SER A 9 -20.96 -4.06 -10.16
C SER A 9 -20.96 -5.32 -11.01
N ARG A 10 -20.52 -5.25 -12.27
CA ARG A 10 -20.62 -6.34 -13.25
C ARG A 10 -22.05 -6.88 -13.39
N GLY A 11 -23.06 -6.04 -13.16
CA GLY A 11 -24.48 -6.37 -13.26
C GLY A 11 -25.03 -7.31 -12.18
N LYS A 12 -24.23 -7.67 -11.17
CA LYS A 12 -24.62 -8.61 -10.10
C LYS A 12 -25.31 -7.93 -8.93
N ILE A 13 -25.03 -6.65 -8.69
CA ILE A 13 -25.61 -5.88 -7.59
C ILE A 13 -26.57 -4.85 -8.19
N SER A 14 -27.86 -5.01 -7.93
CA SER A 14 -28.92 -4.15 -8.47
C SER A 14 -29.41 -3.06 -7.49
N LYS A 15 -28.99 -3.13 -6.24
CA LYS A 15 -29.36 -2.16 -5.19
C LYS A 15 -28.10 -1.47 -4.65
N PRO A 16 -28.22 -0.20 -4.24
CA PRO A 16 -27.11 0.48 -3.56
C PRO A 16 -26.74 -0.25 -2.27
N LEU A 17 -25.47 -0.16 -1.87
CA LEU A 17 -25.00 -0.66 -0.59
C LEU A 17 -25.69 0.05 0.56
N ALA A 18 -25.91 -0.65 1.68
CA ALA A 18 -26.42 -0.05 2.90
C ALA A 18 -25.46 1.03 3.40
N GLN A 19 -26.00 2.12 3.93
CA GLN A 19 -25.18 3.26 4.40
C GLN A 19 -24.20 2.87 5.50
N GLU A 20 -24.58 1.90 6.33
CA GLU A 20 -23.73 1.33 7.38
C GLU A 20 -22.50 0.63 6.80
N ILE A 21 -22.65 -0.13 5.71
CA ILE A 21 -21.54 -0.79 5.01
C ILE A 21 -20.58 0.26 4.43
N ILE A 22 -21.14 1.29 3.78
CA ILE A 22 -20.31 2.37 3.24
C ILE A 22 -19.54 3.06 4.36
N LYS A 23 -20.24 3.49 5.42
CA LYS A 23 -19.67 4.28 6.51
C LYS A 23 -18.61 3.54 7.34
N TYR A 24 -18.88 2.26 7.65
CA TYR A 24 -18.04 1.53 8.62
C TYR A 24 -17.05 0.57 7.97
N ILE A 25 -17.19 0.25 6.69
CA ILE A 25 -16.34 -0.70 5.99
C ILE A 25 -15.66 -0.04 4.78
N ASN A 26 -16.44 0.39 3.77
CA ASN A 26 -15.86 0.78 2.49
C ASN A 26 -15.11 2.12 2.56
N ASP A 27 -15.71 3.16 3.14
CA ASP A 27 -15.08 4.50 3.22
C ASP A 27 -13.77 4.49 4.04
N PRO A 28 -13.69 3.89 5.25
CA PRO A 28 -12.43 3.82 5.98
C PRO A 28 -11.31 3.07 5.24
N ILE A 29 -11.64 1.93 4.62
CA ILE A 29 -10.67 1.12 3.86
C ILE A 29 -10.16 1.91 2.66
N ALA A 30 -11.06 2.47 1.86
CA ALA A 30 -10.65 3.18 0.66
C ALA A 30 -9.94 4.51 0.93
N ARG A 31 -10.21 5.18 2.05
CA ARG A 31 -9.39 6.33 2.50
C ARG A 31 -7.98 5.90 2.88
N SER A 32 -7.86 4.81 3.62
CA SER A 32 -6.56 4.24 3.97
C SER A 32 -5.77 3.84 2.72
N ASP A 33 -6.41 3.15 1.78
CA ASP A 33 -5.78 2.75 0.51
C ASP A 33 -5.39 3.96 -0.34
N PHE A 34 -6.23 5.01 -0.37
CA PHE A 34 -5.94 6.25 -1.08
C PHE A 34 -4.73 6.97 -0.51
N GLU A 35 -4.57 6.96 0.80
CA GLU A 35 -3.43 7.60 1.46
C GLU A 35 -2.13 6.81 1.27
N HIS A 36 -2.18 5.49 1.38
CA HIS A 36 -0.98 4.66 1.50
C HIS A 36 -0.63 3.85 0.23
N SER A 37 -1.64 3.40 -0.53
CA SER A 37 -1.47 2.40 -1.59
C SER A 37 -1.83 2.91 -2.99
N TYR A 38 -2.35 4.14 -3.13
CA TYR A 38 -2.81 4.71 -4.40
C TYR A 38 -1.76 4.61 -5.52
N ASP A 39 -0.57 5.12 -5.26
CA ASP A 39 0.52 5.11 -6.25
C ASP A 39 1.01 3.70 -6.51
N THR A 40 1.08 2.86 -5.49
CA THR A 40 1.47 1.45 -5.60
C THR A 40 0.51 0.68 -6.53
N MET A 41 -0.81 0.90 -6.42
CA MET A 41 -1.81 0.28 -7.29
C MET A 41 -1.62 0.71 -8.76
N LEU A 42 -1.36 1.98 -9.00
CA LEU A 42 -1.12 2.50 -10.35
C LEU A 42 0.18 1.97 -10.96
N ASP A 43 1.25 1.85 -10.18
CA ASP A 43 2.51 1.27 -10.62
C ASP A 43 2.37 -0.20 -11.00
N ILE A 44 1.61 -0.98 -10.22
CA ILE A 44 1.29 -2.37 -10.54
C ILE A 44 0.48 -2.45 -11.83
N ASN A 45 -0.50 -1.57 -12.03
CA ASN A 45 -1.28 -1.51 -13.26
C ASN A 45 -0.40 -1.20 -14.47
N ARG A 46 0.53 -0.25 -14.38
CA ARG A 46 1.51 0.04 -15.45
C ARG A 46 2.36 -1.18 -15.79
N ALA A 47 2.95 -1.80 -14.78
CA ALA A 47 3.78 -2.99 -14.98
C ALA A 47 3.02 -4.12 -15.64
N HIS A 48 1.76 -4.34 -15.25
CA HIS A 48 0.89 -5.35 -15.84
C HIS A 48 0.57 -5.05 -17.31
N VAL A 49 0.18 -3.81 -17.63
CA VAL A 49 -0.11 -3.39 -19.01
C VAL A 49 1.12 -3.51 -19.92
N LEU A 50 2.29 -3.11 -19.43
CA LEU A 50 3.55 -3.28 -20.15
C LEU A 50 3.85 -4.75 -20.43
N MET A 51 3.61 -5.62 -19.47
CA MET A 51 3.76 -7.08 -19.64
C MET A 51 2.77 -7.60 -20.68
N LEU A 52 1.50 -7.21 -20.62
CA LEU A 52 0.48 -7.65 -21.60
C LEU A 52 0.86 -7.23 -23.03
N CYS A 53 1.38 -6.01 -23.23
CA CYS A 53 1.90 -5.57 -24.52
C CYS A 53 3.10 -6.40 -24.96
N LYS A 54 4.09 -6.60 -24.09
CA LYS A 54 5.31 -7.37 -24.39
C LYS A 54 5.02 -8.82 -24.75
N GLN A 55 3.97 -9.40 -24.18
CA GLN A 55 3.53 -10.76 -24.48
C GLN A 55 2.52 -10.83 -25.66
N HIS A 56 2.28 -9.70 -26.33
CA HIS A 56 1.33 -9.60 -27.43
C HIS A 56 -0.10 -10.04 -27.09
N ILE A 57 -0.49 -9.96 -25.81
CA ILE A 57 -1.85 -10.27 -25.34
C ILE A 57 -2.79 -9.10 -25.66
N ILE A 58 -2.29 -7.87 -25.54
CA ILE A 58 -2.98 -6.66 -25.99
C ILE A 58 -2.09 -5.91 -27.00
N SER A 59 -2.70 -5.10 -27.85
CA SER A 59 -1.93 -4.30 -28.81
C SER A 59 -1.17 -3.15 -28.11
N GLU A 60 -0.05 -2.74 -28.70
CA GLU A 60 0.70 -1.57 -28.20
C GLU A 60 -0.14 -0.29 -28.19
N GLU A 61 -1.06 -0.12 -29.16
CA GLU A 61 -1.93 1.03 -29.24
C GLU A 61 -2.88 1.10 -28.03
N VAL A 62 -3.48 -0.03 -27.67
CA VAL A 62 -4.33 -0.17 -26.47
C VAL A 62 -3.49 0.11 -25.22
N GLY A 63 -2.32 -0.49 -25.11
CA GLY A 63 -1.42 -0.26 -23.98
C GLY A 63 -1.05 1.21 -23.81
N LYS A 64 -0.71 1.92 -24.89
CA LYS A 64 -0.39 3.37 -24.85
C LYS A 64 -1.57 4.20 -24.35
N LYS A 65 -2.80 3.90 -24.78
CA LYS A 65 -4.01 4.59 -24.29
C LYS A 65 -4.22 4.37 -22.79
N ILE A 66 -4.09 3.13 -22.31
CA ILE A 66 -4.23 2.79 -20.90
C ILE A 66 -3.15 3.48 -20.06
N LEU A 67 -1.89 3.41 -20.48
CA LEU A 67 -0.78 4.02 -19.74
C LEU A 67 -0.93 5.54 -19.64
N LYS A 68 -1.29 6.21 -20.72
CA LYS A 68 -1.55 7.66 -20.73
C LYS A 68 -2.67 8.02 -19.74
N ALA A 69 -3.79 7.31 -19.79
CA ALA A 69 -4.90 7.55 -18.84
C ALA A 69 -4.50 7.25 -17.39
N THR A 70 -3.67 6.23 -17.16
CA THR A 70 -3.13 5.92 -15.83
C THR A 70 -2.26 7.07 -15.29
N ASP A 71 -1.44 7.70 -16.13
CA ASP A 71 -0.64 8.86 -15.77
C ASP A 71 -1.52 10.08 -15.43
N GLU A 72 -2.57 10.32 -16.21
CA GLU A 72 -3.53 11.39 -15.93
C GLU A 72 -4.29 11.15 -14.60
N ILE A 73 -4.66 9.89 -14.31
CA ILE A 73 -5.28 9.50 -13.05
C ILE A 73 -4.34 9.76 -11.86
N GLN A 74 -3.05 9.48 -12.02
CA GLN A 74 -2.05 9.71 -10.98
C GLN A 74 -1.84 11.20 -10.71
N GLN A 75 -1.74 12.01 -11.77
CA GLN A 75 -1.56 13.46 -11.64
C GLN A 75 -2.79 14.13 -11.01
N ASN A 76 -3.99 13.69 -11.41
CA ASN A 76 -5.28 14.17 -10.91
C ASN A 76 -5.79 13.27 -9.79
N ARG A 77 -5.05 13.20 -8.69
CA ARG A 77 -5.37 12.38 -7.52
C ARG A 77 -6.69 12.84 -6.88
N ILE A 78 -7.75 12.08 -7.07
CA ILE A 78 -9.09 12.40 -6.57
C ILE A 78 -9.54 11.28 -5.64
N LEU A 79 -9.93 11.65 -4.40
CA LEU A 79 -10.55 10.73 -3.47
C LEU A 79 -11.87 10.21 -4.06
N PRO A 80 -12.15 8.89 -4.00
CA PRO A 80 -13.41 8.35 -4.46
C PRO A 80 -14.63 8.97 -3.78
N ASP A 81 -15.71 9.18 -4.55
CA ASP A 81 -17.01 9.49 -3.99
C ASP A 81 -17.77 8.17 -3.74
N PHE A 82 -17.95 7.84 -2.47
CA PHE A 82 -18.63 6.60 -2.04
C PHE A 82 -20.15 6.66 -2.11
N SER A 83 -20.74 7.77 -2.55
CA SER A 83 -22.17 7.85 -2.90
C SER A 83 -22.52 7.00 -4.12
N GLU A 84 -21.54 6.72 -4.99
CA GLU A 84 -21.64 5.75 -6.08
C GLU A 84 -21.32 4.35 -5.51
N ASN A 85 -21.98 3.28 -5.98
CA ASN A 85 -21.79 1.87 -5.56
C ASN A 85 -20.37 1.34 -5.80
N ILE A 86 -19.37 1.94 -5.17
CA ILE A 86 -17.96 1.63 -5.32
C ILE A 86 -17.53 0.73 -4.16
N GLU A 87 -17.06 -0.47 -4.46
CA GLU A 87 -16.64 -1.44 -3.45
C GLU A 87 -15.34 -1.01 -2.75
N ASP A 88 -14.35 -0.53 -3.52
CA ASP A 88 -13.01 -0.21 -3.03
C ASP A 88 -12.30 0.82 -3.96
N LEU A 89 -11.12 1.24 -3.55
CA LEU A 89 -10.28 2.16 -4.33
C LEU A 89 -9.90 1.57 -5.70
N TYR A 90 -9.59 0.27 -5.77
CA TYR A 90 -9.23 -0.38 -7.02
C TYR A 90 -10.35 -0.29 -8.07
N THR A 91 -11.58 -0.63 -7.67
CA THR A 91 -12.76 -0.55 -8.55
C THR A 91 -13.01 0.88 -9.02
N ASN A 92 -12.75 1.88 -8.16
CA ASN A 92 -12.83 3.28 -8.54
C ASN A 92 -11.78 3.66 -9.61
N LEU A 93 -10.53 3.25 -9.42
CA LEU A 93 -9.45 3.51 -10.39
C LEU A 93 -9.73 2.85 -11.74
N GLU A 94 -10.20 1.60 -11.74
CA GLU A 94 -10.62 0.88 -12.96
C GLU A 94 -11.78 1.60 -13.65
N GLY A 95 -12.79 2.02 -12.89
CA GLY A 95 -13.93 2.76 -13.42
C GLY A 95 -13.54 4.11 -14.02
N ARG A 96 -12.63 4.84 -13.39
CA ARG A 96 -12.11 6.11 -13.94
C ARG A 96 -11.37 5.87 -15.24
N LEU A 97 -10.52 4.84 -15.28
CA LEU A 97 -9.81 4.46 -16.51
C LEU A 97 -10.80 4.16 -17.65
N ILE A 98 -11.81 3.33 -17.37
CA ILE A 98 -12.83 2.96 -18.38
C ILE A 98 -13.62 4.18 -18.84
N LYS A 99 -13.97 5.12 -17.96
CA LYS A 99 -14.63 6.38 -18.33
C LYS A 99 -13.77 7.23 -19.29
N MET A 100 -12.44 7.17 -19.16
CA MET A 100 -11.52 7.96 -20.01
C MET A 100 -11.26 7.34 -21.38
N VAL A 101 -11.09 6.02 -21.44
CA VAL A 101 -10.63 5.33 -22.67
C VAL A 101 -11.67 4.40 -23.29
N GLY A 102 -12.83 4.23 -22.67
CA GLY A 102 -13.89 3.30 -23.07
C GLY A 102 -13.69 1.87 -22.56
N MET A 103 -14.77 1.12 -22.45
CA MET A 103 -14.77 -0.26 -21.93
C MET A 103 -13.90 -1.20 -22.75
N GLU A 104 -13.94 -1.10 -24.08
CA GLU A 104 -13.17 -1.98 -24.97
C GLU A 104 -11.66 -1.85 -24.77
N VAL A 105 -11.18 -0.67 -24.42
CA VAL A 105 -9.77 -0.39 -24.17
C VAL A 105 -9.44 -0.61 -22.69
N GLY A 106 -10.16 0.08 -21.80
CA GLY A 106 -9.87 0.08 -20.37
C GLY A 106 -10.08 -1.28 -19.71
N GLY A 107 -11.09 -2.05 -20.14
CA GLY A 107 -11.34 -3.39 -19.63
C GLY A 107 -10.21 -4.38 -19.90
N GLN A 108 -9.37 -4.14 -20.92
CA GLN A 108 -8.22 -5.00 -21.21
C GLN A 108 -7.11 -4.92 -20.14
N GLN A 109 -7.07 -3.87 -19.33
CA GLN A 109 -6.15 -3.79 -18.17
C GLN A 109 -6.33 -4.95 -17.20
N HIS A 110 -7.55 -5.50 -17.07
CA HIS A 110 -7.86 -6.59 -16.14
C HIS A 110 -7.54 -7.99 -16.70
N THR A 111 -7.06 -8.08 -17.94
CA THR A 111 -6.81 -9.36 -18.63
C THR A 111 -5.83 -10.22 -17.83
N ALA A 112 -6.20 -11.48 -17.59
CA ALA A 112 -5.41 -12.51 -16.90
C ALA A 112 -4.96 -12.13 -15.48
N ARG A 113 -5.69 -11.24 -14.78
CA ARG A 113 -5.38 -10.83 -13.41
C ARG A 113 -6.64 -10.77 -12.55
N SER A 114 -6.55 -11.26 -11.33
CA SER A 114 -7.55 -11.08 -10.30
C SER A 114 -7.27 -9.83 -9.45
N ARG A 115 -8.29 -9.30 -8.77
CA ARG A 115 -8.11 -8.29 -7.71
C ARG A 115 -7.21 -8.79 -6.58
N ASN A 116 -7.23 -10.10 -6.31
CA ASN A 116 -6.37 -10.72 -5.30
C ASN A 116 -4.88 -10.64 -5.65
N ASP A 117 -4.53 -10.77 -6.94
CA ASP A 117 -3.14 -10.63 -7.41
C ASP A 117 -2.62 -9.21 -7.18
N LEU A 118 -3.46 -8.21 -7.50
CA LEU A 118 -3.15 -6.82 -7.21
C LEU A 118 -2.96 -6.59 -5.70
N GLY A 119 -3.94 -7.01 -4.87
CA GLY A 119 -3.91 -6.82 -3.42
C GLY A 119 -2.69 -7.47 -2.77
N ALA A 120 -2.35 -8.71 -3.14
CA ALA A 120 -1.16 -9.38 -2.63
C ALA A 120 0.14 -8.65 -3.03
N THR A 121 0.19 -8.07 -4.23
CA THR A 121 1.34 -7.31 -4.70
C THR A 121 1.46 -5.97 -3.98
N VAL A 122 0.34 -5.25 -3.76
CA VAL A 122 0.28 -4.01 -2.97
C VAL A 122 0.84 -4.25 -1.58
N VAL A 123 0.33 -5.26 -0.87
CA VAL A 123 0.80 -5.60 0.48
C VAL A 123 2.32 -5.84 0.50
N ARG A 124 2.86 -6.59 -0.47
CA ARG A 124 4.31 -6.86 -0.55
C ARG A 124 5.13 -5.60 -0.82
N MET A 125 4.68 -4.74 -1.72
CA MET A 125 5.39 -3.51 -2.08
C MET A 125 5.38 -2.51 -0.92
N ASP A 126 4.24 -2.30 -0.29
CA ASP A 126 4.09 -1.37 0.83
C ASP A 126 4.80 -1.89 2.09
N THR A 127 4.69 -3.19 2.40
CA THR A 127 5.47 -3.82 3.48
C THR A 127 6.97 -3.63 3.28
N ARG A 128 7.47 -3.73 2.05
CA ARG A 128 8.89 -3.47 1.76
C ARG A 128 9.30 -2.05 2.11
N LYS A 129 8.48 -1.05 1.77
CA LYS A 129 8.74 0.37 2.11
C LYS A 129 8.85 0.56 3.62
N TYR A 130 7.85 0.06 4.37
CA TYR A 130 7.83 0.16 5.83
C TYR A 130 8.95 -0.63 6.50
N TYR A 131 9.27 -1.82 5.98
CA TYR A 131 10.40 -2.62 6.47
C TYR A 131 11.72 -1.87 6.34
N LEU A 132 11.99 -1.22 5.21
CA LEU A 132 13.21 -0.44 5.01
C LEU A 132 13.30 0.77 5.95
N GLN A 133 12.19 1.45 6.18
CA GLN A 133 12.11 2.54 7.16
C GLN A 133 12.39 2.04 8.58
N LEU A 134 11.74 0.96 8.98
CA LEU A 134 11.93 0.33 10.29
C LEU A 134 13.39 -0.12 10.50
N ALA A 135 13.98 -0.79 9.51
CA ALA A 135 15.38 -1.19 9.55
C ALA A 135 16.33 0.02 9.72
N GLY A 136 16.01 1.13 9.02
CA GLY A 136 16.73 2.39 9.20
C GLY A 136 16.62 2.96 10.62
N MET A 137 15.43 2.91 11.21
CA MET A 137 15.20 3.37 12.59
C MET A 137 15.94 2.49 13.61
N PHE A 138 15.92 1.17 13.45
CA PHE A 138 16.68 0.24 14.29
C PHE A 138 18.20 0.52 14.19
N ASN A 139 18.72 0.74 13.00
CA ASN A 139 20.13 1.08 12.84
C ASN A 139 20.49 2.41 13.51
N LYS A 140 19.61 3.41 13.48
CA LYS A 140 19.80 4.68 14.19
C LYS A 140 19.81 4.45 15.71
N MET A 141 18.88 3.66 16.24
CA MET A 141 18.83 3.30 17.66
C MET A 141 20.11 2.58 18.10
N ARG A 142 20.57 1.57 17.33
CA ARG A 142 21.82 0.85 17.61
C ARG A 142 23.02 1.78 17.67
N LYS A 143 23.13 2.71 16.71
CA LYS A 143 24.22 3.72 16.72
C LYS A 143 24.18 4.59 17.97
N THR A 144 23.01 5.02 18.40
CA THR A 144 22.84 5.83 19.62
C THR A 144 23.28 5.06 20.87
N ILE A 145 22.85 3.80 21.01
CA ILE A 145 23.23 2.95 22.13
C ILE A 145 24.73 2.66 22.15
N LEU A 146 25.34 2.39 21.00
CA LEU A 146 26.78 2.20 20.87
C LEU A 146 27.58 3.47 21.22
N SER A 147 27.09 4.65 20.85
CA SER A 147 27.71 5.92 21.26
C SER A 147 27.66 6.09 22.78
N LEU A 148 26.47 5.89 23.36
CA LEU A 148 26.30 5.95 24.83
C LEU A 148 27.22 4.96 25.56
N ALA A 149 27.35 3.73 25.08
CA ALA A 149 28.25 2.73 25.65
C ALA A 149 29.72 3.16 25.58
N ARG A 150 30.12 3.76 24.45
CA ARG A 150 31.50 4.27 24.25
C ARG A 150 31.80 5.47 25.15
N ASP A 151 30.85 6.41 25.24
CA ASP A 151 31.01 7.64 26.03
C ASP A 151 31.02 7.36 27.54
N ASN A 152 30.53 6.19 27.98
CA ASN A 152 30.44 5.77 29.38
C ASN A 152 31.13 4.42 29.61
N TYR A 153 32.23 4.16 28.90
CA TYR A 153 32.91 2.85 28.94
C TYR A 153 33.36 2.45 30.34
N ASP A 154 33.89 3.41 31.12
CA ASP A 154 34.43 3.19 32.47
C ASP A 154 33.38 3.39 33.59
N ALA A 155 32.13 3.71 33.23
CA ALA A 155 31.09 3.91 34.23
C ALA A 155 30.64 2.57 34.81
N VAL A 156 30.73 2.43 36.14
CA VAL A 156 30.32 1.24 36.89
C VAL A 156 29.09 1.56 37.72
N PHE A 157 28.13 0.67 37.74
CA PHE A 157 26.93 0.76 38.59
C PHE A 157 26.57 -0.61 39.16
N SER A 158 25.64 -0.64 40.11
CA SER A 158 25.13 -1.92 40.67
C SER A 158 24.15 -2.55 39.68
N GLY A 159 24.36 -3.81 39.35
CA GLY A 159 23.30 -4.66 38.82
C GLY A 159 22.21 -4.89 39.86
N TYR A 160 21.00 -5.21 39.41
CA TYR A 160 19.86 -5.47 40.28
C TYR A 160 19.23 -6.82 39.95
N THR A 161 18.85 -7.56 40.99
CA THR A 161 18.01 -8.75 40.91
C THR A 161 16.91 -8.66 41.96
N HIS A 162 15.68 -8.95 41.60
CA HIS A 162 14.53 -8.83 42.51
C HIS A 162 14.47 -7.48 43.27
N MET A 163 14.79 -6.39 42.57
CA MET A 163 14.87 -5.01 43.12
C MET A 163 15.93 -4.81 44.20
N GLN A 164 16.87 -5.72 44.36
CA GLN A 164 17.99 -5.63 45.30
C GLN A 164 19.30 -5.43 44.54
N PRO A 165 20.24 -4.61 45.06
CA PRO A 165 21.58 -4.51 44.50
C PRO A 165 22.27 -5.87 44.45
N SER A 166 22.96 -6.12 43.37
CA SER A 166 23.70 -7.35 43.08
C SER A 166 25.17 -7.03 42.78
N GLU A 167 25.74 -7.64 41.73
CA GLU A 167 27.12 -7.43 41.34
C GLU A 167 27.35 -6.08 40.67
N PRO A 168 28.59 -5.56 40.71
CA PRO A 168 28.96 -4.39 39.91
C PRO A 168 29.01 -4.74 38.42
N VAL A 169 28.41 -3.86 37.57
CA VAL A 169 28.32 -4.03 36.13
C VAL A 169 28.76 -2.73 35.47
N SER A 170 29.53 -2.80 34.37
CA SER A 170 29.81 -1.61 33.58
C SER A 170 28.59 -1.21 32.76
N PHE A 171 28.35 0.08 32.63
CA PHE A 171 27.25 0.60 31.83
C PHE A 171 27.38 0.24 30.35
N ALA A 172 28.61 0.23 29.85
CA ALA A 172 28.88 -0.22 28.49
C ALA A 172 28.51 -1.70 28.27
N HIS A 173 28.83 -2.59 29.24
CA HIS A 173 28.40 -3.99 29.17
C HIS A 173 26.87 -4.11 29.15
N TYR A 174 26.18 -3.42 30.05
CA TYR A 174 24.70 -3.42 30.08
C TYR A 174 24.11 -3.00 28.73
N LEU A 175 24.60 -1.90 28.13
CA LEU A 175 24.15 -1.44 26.83
C LEU A 175 24.52 -2.38 25.68
N SER A 176 25.59 -3.18 25.81
CA SER A 176 26.01 -4.13 24.77
C SER A 176 25.09 -5.34 24.65
N LEU A 177 24.23 -5.62 25.64
CA LEU A 177 23.32 -6.77 25.65
C LEU A 177 22.24 -6.72 24.56
N ILE A 178 22.18 -5.63 23.78
CA ILE A 178 21.32 -5.53 22.58
C ILE A 178 21.69 -6.49 21.44
N HIS A 179 22.81 -7.17 21.55
CA HIS A 179 23.30 -8.12 20.53
C HIS A 179 22.75 -9.55 20.69
N ILE A 180 21.95 -9.82 21.71
CA ILE A 180 21.36 -11.14 22.01
C ILE A 180 20.15 -11.45 21.10
#